data_ff267b0fb6f4c70059f50d927090dbbc
#
_entry.id   ff267b0fb6f4c70059f50d927090dbbc
#
_cell.length_a   1.000
_cell.length_b   1.000
_cell.length_c   1.000
_cell.angle_alpha   90.00
_cell.angle_beta   90.00
_cell.angle_gamma   90.00
#
_symmetry.space_group_name_H-M   'P 1'
#
loop_
_entity.id
_entity.type
_entity.pdbx_description
1 polymer ?
#
loop_
_entity_poly.entity_id
_entity_poly.type
_entity_poly.pdbx_seq_one_letter_code
_entity_poly.pdbx_strand_id
1 'polypeptide(L)'
;TDAPLVQKPAGFLDWAAQINAVVNAPVIALGRIEPEVGDKAIAAGDCDFIAMGRKLLADPELPNKLIAGKPETIRPCIYCYVCVSQIFMNQRIKCAANPFTGQESQKLIMPATTTQHVVIIGGGPAGMEAARIAHLRGHKVTLIERSTRLGGTLFFAALAYPENGVLLDNLTAQIKELPIDILYNTEATPELLKSLNADQVFVATGAKRDAPNIPGAEMKHVWSGDELRRLMTGDRADEIAKNKLSLTQRTMMKAGSLRGATNSREALKG
;
A
#
# COMPACT_ATOMS: atom_id res chain seq x y z
N THR A 1 5.57 24.92 7.40
CA THR A 1 6.72 24.04 7.14
C THR A 1 6.28 22.61 7.05
N ASP A 2 6.79 21.88 6.05
CA ASP A 2 6.46 20.48 5.86
C ASP A 2 7.49 19.62 6.60
N ALA A 3 7.04 18.79 7.56
CA ALA A 3 7.94 17.91 8.31
C ALA A 3 8.51 16.82 7.38
N PRO A 4 9.82 16.83 7.09
CA PRO A 4 10.43 15.84 6.21
C PRO A 4 10.39 14.43 6.82
N LEU A 5 10.57 13.41 5.97
CA LEU A 5 10.48 12.02 6.38
C LEU A 5 11.53 11.64 7.43
N VAL A 6 12.71 12.22 7.34
CA VAL A 6 13.82 12.00 8.28
C VAL A 6 13.55 12.56 9.69
N GLN A 7 12.58 13.46 9.83
CA GLN A 7 12.18 13.97 11.13
C GLN A 7 11.23 12.98 11.81
N LYS A 8 11.35 12.83 13.14
CA LYS A 8 10.43 11.98 13.91
C LYS A 8 8.97 12.43 13.70
N PRO A 9 7.99 11.51 13.68
CA PRO A 9 6.57 11.86 13.70
C PRO A 9 6.29 12.81 14.88
N ALA A 10 5.34 13.74 14.69
CA ALA A 10 4.94 14.73 15.69
C ALA A 10 6.10 15.61 16.23
N GLY A 11 7.18 15.73 15.48
CA GLY A 11 8.41 16.41 15.95
C GLY A 11 8.28 17.90 16.26
N PHE A 12 7.13 18.51 15.96
CA PHE A 12 6.84 19.93 16.27
C PHE A 12 5.94 20.12 17.49
N LEU A 13 5.47 19.04 18.14
CA LEU A 13 4.59 19.14 19.31
C LEU A 13 5.29 19.84 20.49
N ASP A 14 6.55 19.53 20.76
CA ASP A 14 7.30 20.15 21.84
C ASP A 14 7.38 21.69 21.67
N TRP A 15 7.47 22.17 20.43
CA TRP A 15 7.47 23.62 20.14
C TRP A 15 6.05 24.21 20.25
N ALA A 16 5.04 23.46 19.84
CA ALA A 16 3.65 23.90 20.02
C ALA A 16 3.32 24.08 21.50
N ALA A 17 3.71 23.14 22.35
CA ALA A 17 3.54 23.21 23.79
C ALA A 17 4.25 24.42 24.43
N GLN A 18 5.50 24.69 24.03
CA GLN A 18 6.25 25.87 24.52
C GLN A 18 5.59 27.17 24.09
N ILE A 19 5.04 27.23 22.89
CA ILE A 19 4.30 28.42 22.40
C ILE A 19 2.98 28.55 23.16
N ASN A 20 2.23 27.45 23.32
CA ASN A 20 0.93 27.46 24.01
C ASN A 20 1.04 27.94 25.45
N ALA A 21 2.15 27.62 26.11
CA ALA A 21 2.42 28.04 27.49
C ALA A 21 2.60 29.56 27.69
N VAL A 22 2.87 30.33 26.61
CA VAL A 22 3.22 31.76 26.71
C VAL A 22 2.28 32.69 25.92
N VAL A 23 1.37 32.13 25.10
CA VAL A 23 0.41 32.93 24.33
C VAL A 23 -1.01 32.80 24.88
N ASN A 24 -1.84 33.81 24.65
CA ASN A 24 -3.26 33.80 25.01
C ASN A 24 -4.17 33.47 23.80
N ALA A 25 -3.58 33.08 22.66
CA ALA A 25 -4.29 32.73 21.45
C ALA A 25 -4.26 31.19 21.27
N PRO A 26 -5.33 30.59 20.69
CA PRO A 26 -5.34 29.17 20.41
C PRO A 26 -4.18 28.73 19.52
N VAL A 27 -3.51 27.65 19.87
CA VAL A 27 -2.37 27.07 19.16
C VAL A 27 -2.80 25.86 18.37
N ILE A 28 -2.52 25.86 17.07
CA ILE A 28 -2.75 24.72 16.16
C ILE A 28 -1.43 24.00 15.92
N ALA A 29 -1.27 22.82 16.47
CA ALA A 29 -0.09 21.99 16.23
C ALA A 29 -0.19 21.27 14.87
N LEU A 30 0.97 21.07 14.22
CA LEU A 30 1.07 20.42 12.92
C LEU A 30 2.34 19.58 12.80
N GLY A 31 2.45 18.77 11.76
CA GLY A 31 3.70 18.04 11.45
C GLY A 31 3.66 16.54 11.70
N ARG A 32 3.03 15.79 10.82
CA ARG A 32 2.95 14.31 10.86
C ARG A 32 2.40 13.76 12.19
N ILE A 33 1.36 14.41 12.70
CA ILE A 33 0.70 14.00 13.95
C ILE A 33 -0.34 12.93 13.61
N GLU A 34 -0.26 11.77 14.29
CA GLU A 34 -1.29 10.73 14.23
C GLU A 34 -2.48 11.13 15.11
N PRO A 35 -3.73 10.69 14.79
CA PRO A 35 -4.91 11.08 15.55
C PRO A 35 -4.78 10.85 17.05
N GLU A 36 -4.33 9.66 17.46
CA GLU A 36 -4.18 9.32 18.89
C GLU A 36 -3.10 10.16 19.60
N VAL A 37 -2.04 10.55 18.88
CA VAL A 37 -0.99 11.44 19.41
C VAL A 37 -1.55 12.84 19.55
N GLY A 38 -2.34 13.30 18.58
CA GLY A 38 -2.99 14.60 18.62
C GLY A 38 -4.00 14.74 19.76
N ASP A 39 -4.82 13.70 19.97
CA ASP A 39 -5.80 13.65 21.06
C ASP A 39 -5.11 13.75 22.44
N LYS A 40 -4.02 13.01 22.62
CA LYS A 40 -3.21 13.08 23.85
C LYS A 40 -2.58 14.46 24.06
N ALA A 41 -2.09 15.11 22.99
CA ALA A 41 -1.48 16.42 23.07
C ALA A 41 -2.52 17.52 23.46
N ILE A 42 -3.72 17.44 22.91
CA ILE A 42 -4.83 18.34 23.30
C ILE A 42 -5.22 18.09 24.77
N ALA A 43 -5.39 16.83 25.17
CA ALA A 43 -5.73 16.47 26.54
C ALA A 43 -4.66 16.90 27.56
N ALA A 44 -3.39 16.92 27.16
CA ALA A 44 -2.28 17.40 27.98
C ALA A 44 -2.18 18.94 28.05
N GLY A 45 -2.90 19.67 27.18
CA GLY A 45 -2.80 21.12 27.07
C GLY A 45 -1.58 21.60 26.27
N ASP A 46 -0.96 20.72 25.49
CA ASP A 46 0.17 21.07 24.66
C ASP A 46 -0.22 21.94 23.44
N CYS A 47 -1.48 21.84 23.02
CA CYS A 47 -2.09 22.64 21.96
C CYS A 47 -3.60 22.57 22.02
N ASP A 48 -4.30 23.46 21.32
CA ASP A 48 -5.77 23.51 21.28
C ASP A 48 -6.33 22.72 20.09
N PHE A 49 -5.60 22.65 18.98
CA PHE A 49 -6.04 22.00 17.73
C PHE A 49 -4.88 21.30 17.03
N ILE A 50 -5.25 20.34 16.17
CA ILE A 50 -4.30 19.63 15.30
C ILE A 50 -4.63 19.86 13.82
N ALA A 51 -3.62 20.27 13.02
CA ALA A 51 -3.75 20.38 11.57
C ALA A 51 -3.20 19.14 10.85
N MET A 52 -4.03 18.51 10.01
CA MET A 52 -3.72 17.26 9.28
C MET A 52 -3.85 17.43 7.77
N GLY A 53 -2.94 18.14 7.09
CA GLY A 53 -3.03 18.37 5.65
C GLY A 53 -2.95 17.09 4.81
N ARG A 54 -1.79 16.41 4.79
CA ARG A 54 -1.56 15.23 3.93
C ARG A 54 -2.41 14.02 4.29
N LYS A 55 -2.80 13.86 5.56
CA LYS A 55 -3.72 12.80 5.98
C LYS A 55 -5.11 13.00 5.37
N LEU A 56 -5.61 14.22 5.33
CA LEU A 56 -6.90 14.54 4.71
C LEU A 56 -6.87 14.42 3.18
N LEU A 57 -5.70 14.57 2.54
CA LEU A 57 -5.54 14.23 1.12
C LEU A 57 -5.61 12.70 0.90
N ALA A 58 -5.06 11.91 1.80
CA ALA A 58 -5.12 10.45 1.74
C ALA A 58 -6.53 9.93 2.07
N ASP A 59 -7.18 10.53 3.07
CA ASP A 59 -8.54 10.17 3.48
C ASP A 59 -9.32 11.43 3.94
N PRO A 60 -10.15 12.03 3.10
CA PRO A 60 -10.96 13.18 3.49
C PRO A 60 -12.01 12.84 4.56
N GLU A 61 -12.41 11.56 4.66
CA GLU A 61 -13.37 11.06 5.66
C GLU A 61 -12.72 10.74 7.02
N LEU A 62 -11.43 11.00 7.20
CA LEU A 62 -10.71 10.71 8.43
C LEU A 62 -11.44 11.22 9.69
N PRO A 63 -11.91 12.48 9.77
CA PRO A 63 -12.63 12.95 10.96
C PRO A 63 -13.93 12.18 11.20
N ASN A 64 -14.71 11.93 10.16
CA ASN A 64 -15.97 11.19 10.24
C ASN A 64 -15.76 9.74 10.71
N LYS A 65 -14.69 9.10 10.25
CA LYS A 65 -14.31 7.75 10.67
C LYS A 65 -13.88 7.70 12.13
N LEU A 66 -13.15 8.69 12.60
CA LEU A 66 -12.81 8.81 14.03
C LEU A 66 -14.05 8.99 14.90
N ILE A 67 -14.97 9.89 14.52
CA ILE A 67 -16.25 10.10 15.22
C ILE A 67 -17.07 8.81 15.25
N ALA A 68 -17.06 8.03 14.17
CA ALA A 68 -17.75 6.75 14.08
C ALA A 68 -17.06 5.61 14.85
N GLY A 69 -15.89 5.84 15.48
CA GLY A 69 -15.11 4.82 16.20
C GLY A 69 -14.51 3.75 15.29
N LYS A 70 -14.18 4.11 14.02
CA LYS A 70 -13.64 3.19 12.99
C LYS A 70 -12.27 3.63 12.48
N PRO A 71 -11.26 3.85 13.34
CA PRO A 71 -9.94 4.33 12.93
C PRO A 71 -9.21 3.36 11.98
N GLU A 72 -9.47 2.07 12.07
CA GLU A 72 -8.89 1.02 11.21
C GLU A 72 -9.29 1.16 9.73
N THR A 73 -10.40 1.84 9.45
CA THR A 73 -10.87 2.09 8.08
C THR A 73 -10.23 3.32 7.43
N ILE A 74 -9.45 4.10 8.18
CA ILE A 74 -8.78 5.30 7.68
C ILE A 74 -7.68 4.90 6.70
N ARG A 75 -7.73 5.45 5.48
CA ARG A 75 -6.67 5.28 4.48
C ARG A 75 -5.42 6.04 4.91
N PRO A 76 -4.28 5.38 5.13
CA PRO A 76 -3.10 6.03 5.69
C PRO A 76 -2.39 6.94 4.69
N CYS A 77 -1.88 8.07 5.18
CA CYS A 77 -0.85 8.82 4.47
C CYS A 77 0.50 8.13 4.68
N ILE A 78 1.15 7.72 3.61
CA ILE A 78 2.46 7.07 3.64
C ILE A 78 3.63 8.05 3.51
N TYR A 79 3.39 9.32 3.61
CA TYR A 79 4.41 10.39 3.55
C TYR A 79 5.37 10.31 2.36
N CYS A 80 4.89 9.81 1.19
CA CYS A 80 5.66 9.60 -0.04
C CYS A 80 5.97 10.90 -0.81
N TYR A 81 5.45 12.04 -0.36
CA TYR A 81 5.66 13.38 -0.95
C TYR A 81 5.17 13.56 -2.40
N VAL A 82 4.45 12.61 -2.97
CA VAL A 82 3.87 12.77 -4.32
C VAL A 82 2.97 14.03 -4.40
N CYS A 83 2.12 14.28 -3.40
CA CYS A 83 1.27 15.48 -3.36
C CYS A 83 2.09 16.78 -3.29
N VAL A 84 3.16 16.79 -2.50
CA VAL A 84 4.03 17.96 -2.33
C VAL A 84 4.82 18.24 -3.62
N SER A 85 5.35 17.21 -4.29
CA SER A 85 6.05 17.39 -5.57
C SER A 85 5.18 18.00 -6.65
N GLN A 86 3.87 17.65 -6.68
CA GLN A 86 2.94 18.25 -7.65
C GLN A 86 2.78 19.76 -7.47
N ILE A 87 2.84 20.26 -6.22
CA ILE A 87 2.77 21.71 -5.93
C ILE A 87 3.98 22.43 -6.58
N PHE A 88 5.18 21.90 -6.36
CA PHE A 88 6.41 22.49 -6.94
C PHE A 88 6.46 22.41 -8.46
N MET A 89 5.79 21.43 -9.06
CA MET A 89 5.69 21.26 -10.52
C MET A 89 4.51 22.01 -11.12
N ASN A 90 3.74 22.76 -10.32
CA ASN A 90 2.49 23.42 -10.71
C ASN A 90 1.51 22.46 -11.42
N GLN A 91 1.39 21.25 -10.86
CA GLN A 91 0.51 20.21 -11.37
C GLN A 91 -0.66 19.96 -10.42
N ARG A 92 -1.72 19.33 -10.92
CA ARG A 92 -2.82 18.87 -10.08
C ARG A 92 -2.31 17.98 -8.96
N ILE A 93 -2.77 18.23 -7.73
CA ILE A 93 -2.45 17.38 -6.56
C ILE A 93 -2.88 15.93 -6.83
N LYS A 94 -2.02 14.99 -6.47
CA LYS A 94 -2.24 13.54 -6.52
C LYS A 94 -1.81 12.93 -5.21
N CYS A 95 -2.42 11.82 -4.84
CA CYS A 95 -1.98 11.02 -3.70
C CYS A 95 -1.65 9.59 -4.16
N ALA A 96 -0.56 9.02 -3.67
CA ALA A 96 -0.19 7.63 -3.99
C ALA A 96 -1.14 6.60 -3.33
N ALA A 97 -1.76 6.98 -2.20
CA ALA A 97 -2.68 6.12 -1.48
C ALA A 97 -4.15 6.33 -1.89
N ASN A 98 -4.53 7.52 -2.36
CA ASN A 98 -5.90 7.87 -2.71
C ASN A 98 -6.02 8.27 -4.19
N PRO A 99 -6.62 7.44 -5.05
CA PRO A 99 -6.75 7.71 -6.49
C PRO A 99 -7.75 8.84 -6.81
N PHE A 100 -8.53 9.29 -5.83
CA PHE A 100 -9.54 10.34 -6.02
C PHE A 100 -9.01 11.75 -5.74
N THR A 101 -7.88 11.87 -5.05
CA THR A 101 -7.32 13.17 -4.63
C THR A 101 -7.20 14.15 -5.79
N GLY A 102 -7.80 15.32 -5.62
CA GLY A 102 -7.85 16.40 -6.61
C GLY A 102 -8.79 16.13 -7.79
N GLN A 103 -9.65 15.11 -7.70
CA GLN A 103 -10.65 14.73 -8.71
C GLN A 103 -11.97 14.27 -8.06
N GLU A 104 -12.20 14.61 -6.81
CA GLU A 104 -13.31 14.12 -6.00
C GLU A 104 -14.68 14.44 -6.63
N SER A 105 -14.81 15.62 -7.23
CA SER A 105 -16.04 16.03 -7.93
C SER A 105 -16.26 15.34 -9.28
N GLN A 106 -15.21 14.77 -9.87
CA GLN A 106 -15.24 14.16 -11.21
C GLN A 106 -15.31 12.63 -11.14
N LYS A 107 -14.79 12.05 -10.07
CA LYS A 107 -14.67 10.59 -9.88
C LYS A 107 -15.59 10.08 -8.78
N LEU A 108 -16.87 10.29 -8.96
CA LEU A 108 -17.87 9.69 -8.06
C LEU A 108 -17.99 8.19 -8.30
N ILE A 109 -18.05 7.41 -7.23
CA ILE A 109 -18.37 5.99 -7.31
C ILE A 109 -19.88 5.86 -7.47
N MET A 110 -20.33 5.74 -8.72
CA MET A 110 -21.74 5.57 -9.03
C MET A 110 -22.07 4.09 -9.19
N PRO A 111 -23.23 3.62 -8.67
CA PRO A 111 -23.69 2.27 -8.94
C PRO A 111 -23.78 2.00 -10.44
N ALA A 112 -23.40 0.79 -10.84
CA ALA A 112 -23.55 0.37 -12.23
C ALA A 112 -25.03 0.15 -12.57
N THR A 113 -25.42 0.47 -13.80
CA THR A 113 -26.78 0.22 -14.30
C THR A 113 -27.07 -1.27 -14.47
N THR A 114 -26.02 -2.07 -14.72
CA THR A 114 -26.11 -3.52 -14.89
C THR A 114 -24.97 -4.17 -14.14
N THR A 115 -25.28 -5.14 -13.30
CA THR A 115 -24.28 -5.96 -12.61
C THR A 115 -23.57 -6.84 -13.63
N GLN A 116 -22.23 -6.84 -13.58
CA GLN A 116 -21.37 -7.66 -14.42
C GLN A 116 -20.44 -8.52 -13.53
N HIS A 117 -19.92 -9.61 -14.08
CA HIS A 117 -18.83 -10.35 -13.48
C HIS A 117 -17.49 -9.77 -13.95
N VAL A 118 -16.81 -9.08 -13.05
CA VAL A 118 -15.51 -8.45 -13.29
C VAL A 118 -14.41 -9.35 -12.74
N VAL A 119 -13.50 -9.78 -13.62
CA VAL A 119 -12.31 -10.56 -13.23
C VAL A 119 -11.09 -9.64 -13.29
N ILE A 120 -10.32 -9.63 -12.20
CA ILE A 120 -9.13 -8.81 -12.06
C ILE A 120 -7.91 -9.71 -11.94
N ILE A 121 -6.90 -9.48 -12.76
CA ILE A 121 -5.67 -10.27 -12.80
C ILE A 121 -4.55 -9.48 -12.11
N GLY A 122 -4.13 -9.95 -10.93
CA GLY A 122 -3.06 -9.39 -10.11
C GLY A 122 -3.56 -8.69 -8.84
N GLY A 123 -3.16 -9.22 -7.68
CA GLY A 123 -3.51 -8.74 -6.35
C GLY A 123 -2.57 -7.66 -5.81
N GLY A 124 -1.93 -6.88 -6.67
CA GLY A 124 -1.17 -5.69 -6.29
C GLY A 124 -2.09 -4.50 -5.94
N PRO A 125 -1.52 -3.33 -5.55
CA PRO A 125 -2.32 -2.15 -5.17
C PRO A 125 -3.36 -1.74 -6.21
N ALA A 126 -2.99 -1.77 -7.49
CA ALA A 126 -3.90 -1.42 -8.58
C ALA A 126 -5.06 -2.42 -8.71
N GLY A 127 -4.77 -3.72 -8.59
CA GLY A 127 -5.81 -4.76 -8.65
C GLY A 127 -6.72 -4.74 -7.43
N MET A 128 -6.18 -4.55 -6.24
CA MET A 128 -6.98 -4.41 -5.02
C MET A 128 -7.92 -3.19 -5.10
N GLU A 129 -7.42 -2.03 -5.53
CA GLU A 129 -8.27 -0.84 -5.67
C GLU A 129 -9.32 -1.02 -6.78
N ALA A 130 -8.97 -1.64 -7.91
CA ALA A 130 -9.92 -1.96 -8.97
C ALA A 130 -11.02 -2.92 -8.47
N ALA A 131 -10.65 -3.94 -7.69
CA ALA A 131 -11.59 -4.89 -7.10
C ALA A 131 -12.57 -4.20 -6.13
N ARG A 132 -12.03 -3.35 -5.25
CA ARG A 132 -12.83 -2.55 -4.33
C ARG A 132 -13.83 -1.65 -5.06
N ILE A 133 -13.38 -0.91 -6.07
CA ILE A 133 -14.24 0.00 -6.83
C ILE A 133 -15.29 -0.77 -7.64
N ALA A 134 -14.92 -1.87 -8.29
CA ALA A 134 -15.86 -2.69 -9.03
C ALA A 134 -16.97 -3.23 -8.11
N HIS A 135 -16.60 -3.72 -6.92
CA HIS A 135 -17.57 -4.17 -5.92
C HIS A 135 -18.47 -3.03 -5.44
N LEU A 136 -17.93 -1.87 -5.08
CA LEU A 136 -18.70 -0.71 -4.63
C LEU A 136 -19.67 -0.18 -5.69
N ARG A 137 -19.41 -0.47 -6.96
CA ARG A 137 -20.32 -0.19 -8.06
C ARG A 137 -21.40 -1.26 -8.27
N GLY A 138 -21.39 -2.35 -7.48
CA GLY A 138 -22.39 -3.42 -7.53
C GLY A 138 -22.06 -4.55 -8.49
N HIS A 139 -20.80 -4.70 -8.92
CA HIS A 139 -20.38 -5.84 -9.73
C HIS A 139 -20.00 -7.04 -8.87
N LYS A 140 -20.17 -8.27 -9.43
CA LYS A 140 -19.54 -9.47 -8.90
C LYS A 140 -18.05 -9.41 -9.25
N VAL A 141 -17.17 -9.70 -8.29
CA VAL A 141 -15.71 -9.55 -8.48
C VAL A 141 -14.98 -10.84 -8.15
N THR A 142 -14.10 -11.26 -9.06
CA THR A 142 -13.09 -12.29 -8.82
C THR A 142 -11.71 -11.70 -9.01
N LEU A 143 -10.84 -11.81 -8.01
CA LEU A 143 -9.46 -11.35 -8.02
C LEU A 143 -8.51 -12.55 -8.11
N ILE A 144 -7.73 -12.65 -9.17
CA ILE A 144 -6.76 -13.72 -9.38
C ILE A 144 -5.37 -13.23 -8.98
N GLU A 145 -4.73 -13.96 -8.05
CA GLU A 145 -3.38 -13.66 -7.59
C GLU A 145 -2.51 -14.94 -7.69
N ARG A 146 -1.39 -14.84 -8.39
CA ARG A 146 -0.49 -15.96 -8.60
C ARG A 146 0.32 -16.37 -7.37
N SER A 147 0.51 -15.44 -6.42
CA SER A 147 1.22 -15.71 -5.17
C SER A 147 0.25 -16.13 -4.06
N THR A 148 0.84 -16.48 -2.90
CA THR A 148 0.07 -16.87 -1.70
C THR A 148 -0.56 -15.69 -0.97
N ARG A 149 -0.30 -14.45 -1.41
CA ARG A 149 -0.68 -13.22 -0.71
C ARG A 149 -0.97 -12.07 -1.65
N LEU A 150 -1.74 -11.10 -1.18
CA LEU A 150 -1.94 -9.81 -1.84
C LEU A 150 -0.73 -8.88 -1.63
N GLY A 151 -0.66 -7.83 -2.43
CA GLY A 151 0.29 -6.74 -2.28
C GLY A 151 1.27 -6.57 -3.43
N GLY A 152 1.57 -7.63 -4.16
CA GLY A 152 2.51 -7.57 -5.28
C GLY A 152 3.84 -6.90 -4.89
N THR A 153 4.28 -5.91 -5.66
CA THR A 153 5.53 -5.18 -5.40
C THR A 153 5.50 -4.34 -4.12
N LEU A 154 4.31 -3.94 -3.66
CA LEU A 154 4.17 -3.15 -2.42
C LEU A 154 4.60 -3.96 -1.19
N PHE A 155 4.39 -5.28 -1.19
CA PHE A 155 4.88 -6.16 -0.13
C PHE A 155 6.40 -6.06 0.03
N PHE A 156 7.14 -6.12 -1.09
CA PHE A 156 8.59 -5.97 -1.07
C PHE A 156 9.04 -4.55 -0.67
N ALA A 157 8.36 -3.52 -1.19
CA ALA A 157 8.64 -2.13 -0.84
C ALA A 157 8.43 -1.84 0.66
N ALA A 158 7.53 -2.56 1.30
CA ALA A 158 7.26 -2.45 2.74
C ALA A 158 8.39 -3.02 3.63
N LEU A 159 9.29 -3.81 3.08
CA LEU A 159 10.48 -4.28 3.81
C LEU A 159 11.47 -3.13 4.05
N ALA A 160 11.62 -2.26 3.05
CA ALA A 160 12.54 -1.12 3.13
C ALA A 160 11.88 0.14 3.72
N TYR A 161 10.57 0.28 3.57
CA TYR A 161 9.83 1.46 4.00
C TYR A 161 8.54 1.06 4.73
N PRO A 162 8.53 1.09 6.08
CA PRO A 162 7.43 0.56 6.89
C PRO A 162 6.05 1.15 6.59
N GLU A 163 5.97 2.43 6.21
CA GLU A 163 4.72 3.11 5.87
C GLU A 163 4.01 2.47 4.67
N ASN A 164 4.77 1.89 3.73
CA ASN A 164 4.21 1.08 2.66
C ASN A 164 3.50 -0.17 3.22
N GLY A 165 3.97 -0.69 4.36
CA GLY A 165 3.33 -1.79 5.07
C GLY A 165 1.96 -1.41 5.62
N VAL A 166 1.87 -0.24 6.23
CA VAL A 166 0.58 0.28 6.74
C VAL A 166 -0.44 0.43 5.61
N LEU A 167 -0.03 0.94 4.45
CA LEU A 167 -0.91 1.01 3.28
C LEU A 167 -1.31 -0.38 2.77
N LEU A 168 -0.37 -1.31 2.71
CA LEU A 168 -0.66 -2.68 2.27
C LEU A 168 -1.68 -3.36 3.19
N ASP A 169 -1.52 -3.21 4.50
CA ASP A 169 -2.42 -3.79 5.48
C ASP A 169 -3.82 -3.19 5.35
N ASN A 170 -3.92 -1.88 5.20
CA ASN A 170 -5.20 -1.20 4.97
C ASN A 170 -5.89 -1.66 3.67
N LEU A 171 -5.17 -1.72 2.54
CA LEU A 171 -5.74 -2.22 1.28
C LEU A 171 -6.19 -3.69 1.39
N THR A 172 -5.38 -4.51 2.05
CA THR A 172 -5.68 -5.94 2.22
C THR A 172 -6.89 -6.14 3.14
N ALA A 173 -7.00 -5.38 4.24
CA ALA A 173 -8.14 -5.42 5.14
C ALA A 173 -9.43 -5.03 4.38
N GLN A 174 -9.41 -3.92 3.64
CA GLN A 174 -10.56 -3.49 2.85
C GLN A 174 -11.04 -4.56 1.85
N ILE A 175 -10.12 -5.27 1.19
CA ILE A 175 -10.48 -6.33 0.24
C ILE A 175 -11.07 -7.55 0.96
N LYS A 176 -10.52 -7.92 2.11
CA LYS A 176 -11.00 -9.08 2.88
C LYS A 176 -12.38 -8.88 3.52
N GLU A 177 -12.75 -7.64 3.80
CA GLU A 177 -14.08 -7.30 4.34
C GLU A 177 -15.18 -7.31 3.27
N LEU A 178 -14.81 -7.27 1.99
CA LEU A 178 -15.74 -7.27 0.88
C LEU A 178 -16.00 -8.71 0.38
N PRO A 179 -17.20 -9.03 -0.12
CA PRO A 179 -17.52 -10.33 -0.70
C PRO A 179 -16.90 -10.47 -2.11
N ILE A 180 -15.58 -10.51 -2.15
CA ILE A 180 -14.76 -10.66 -3.35
C ILE A 180 -14.14 -12.06 -3.34
N ASP A 181 -14.33 -12.83 -4.41
CA ASP A 181 -13.71 -14.13 -4.59
C ASP A 181 -12.21 -13.95 -4.92
N ILE A 182 -11.31 -14.41 -4.03
CA ILE A 182 -9.86 -14.29 -4.25
C ILE A 182 -9.28 -15.67 -4.54
N LEU A 183 -8.73 -15.83 -5.75
CA LEU A 183 -8.06 -17.05 -6.20
C LEU A 183 -6.56 -16.88 -6.02
N TYR A 184 -6.04 -17.31 -4.87
CA TYR A 184 -4.59 -17.34 -4.60
C TYR A 184 -3.91 -18.49 -5.31
N ASN A 185 -2.57 -18.43 -5.45
CA ASN A 185 -1.73 -19.43 -6.11
C ASN A 185 -2.22 -19.79 -7.52
N THR A 186 -2.88 -18.86 -8.17
CA THR A 186 -3.58 -19.07 -9.44
C THR A 186 -2.98 -18.17 -10.52
N GLU A 187 -2.43 -18.78 -11.57
CA GLU A 187 -1.99 -18.05 -12.75
C GLU A 187 -3.19 -17.88 -13.70
N ALA A 188 -3.44 -16.66 -14.12
CA ALA A 188 -4.51 -16.38 -15.07
C ALA A 188 -4.14 -16.90 -16.46
N THR A 189 -4.93 -17.83 -16.97
CA THR A 189 -4.81 -18.35 -18.34
C THR A 189 -6.08 -18.01 -19.15
N PRO A 190 -6.02 -18.00 -20.48
CA PRO A 190 -7.20 -17.81 -21.32
C PRO A 190 -8.33 -18.81 -21.03
N GLU A 191 -7.98 -20.06 -20.72
CA GLU A 191 -8.93 -21.13 -20.40
C GLU A 191 -9.64 -20.86 -19.08
N LEU A 192 -8.90 -20.44 -18.04
CA LEU A 192 -9.48 -20.04 -16.76
C LEU A 192 -10.44 -18.87 -16.93
N LEU A 193 -10.03 -17.83 -17.67
CA LEU A 193 -10.87 -16.65 -17.90
C LEU A 193 -12.17 -17.01 -18.63
N LYS A 194 -12.09 -17.91 -19.61
CA LYS A 194 -13.29 -18.43 -20.28
C LYS A 194 -14.19 -19.22 -19.34
N SER A 195 -13.62 -20.07 -18.47
CA SER A 195 -14.38 -20.88 -17.51
C SER A 195 -15.10 -20.01 -16.44
N LEU A 196 -14.54 -18.86 -16.10
CA LEU A 196 -15.14 -17.90 -15.17
C LEU A 196 -16.31 -17.12 -15.78
N ASN A 197 -16.52 -17.19 -17.10
CA ASN A 197 -17.56 -16.42 -17.82
C ASN A 197 -17.53 -14.94 -17.44
N ALA A 198 -16.33 -14.32 -17.50
CA ALA A 198 -16.14 -12.92 -17.17
C ALA A 198 -16.75 -11.99 -18.22
N ASP A 199 -17.56 -11.02 -17.78
CA ASP A 199 -18.06 -9.96 -18.67
C ASP A 199 -16.97 -8.93 -18.96
N GLN A 200 -16.09 -8.66 -17.97
CA GLN A 200 -14.98 -7.73 -18.06
C GLN A 200 -13.73 -8.30 -17.40
N VAL A 201 -12.58 -8.04 -18.01
CA VAL A 201 -11.27 -8.44 -17.46
C VAL A 201 -10.36 -7.23 -17.32
N PHE A 202 -9.86 -6.99 -16.11
CA PHE A 202 -8.87 -5.96 -15.81
C PHE A 202 -7.50 -6.59 -15.58
N VAL A 203 -6.50 -6.16 -16.36
CA VAL A 203 -5.12 -6.63 -16.23
C VAL A 203 -4.33 -5.67 -15.35
N ALA A 204 -3.98 -6.10 -14.14
CA ALA A 204 -3.25 -5.34 -13.12
C ALA A 204 -1.97 -6.07 -12.67
N THR A 205 -1.29 -6.78 -13.59
CA THR A 205 -0.14 -7.64 -13.31
C THR A 205 1.15 -6.90 -12.96
N GLY A 206 1.14 -5.58 -13.02
CA GLY A 206 2.29 -4.73 -12.73
C GLY A 206 3.28 -4.65 -13.88
N ALA A 207 4.44 -4.04 -13.62
CA ALA A 207 5.49 -3.87 -14.61
C ALA A 207 6.44 -5.07 -14.65
N LYS A 208 6.85 -5.45 -15.85
CA LYS A 208 8.00 -6.33 -16.07
C LYS A 208 9.27 -5.50 -15.89
N ARG A 209 10.21 -6.01 -15.12
CA ARG A 209 11.52 -5.37 -14.91
C ARG A 209 12.56 -6.17 -15.64
N ASP A 210 13.16 -5.56 -16.63
CA ASP A 210 14.28 -6.16 -17.34
C ASP A 210 15.59 -5.83 -16.60
N ALA A 211 16.53 -6.77 -16.60
CA ALA A 211 17.88 -6.51 -16.11
C ALA A 211 18.59 -5.56 -17.10
N PRO A 212 19.41 -4.63 -16.61
CA PRO A 212 20.17 -3.77 -17.51
C PRO A 212 21.12 -4.61 -18.35
N ASN A 213 21.24 -4.24 -19.64
CA ASN A 213 22.18 -4.90 -20.56
C ASN A 213 23.60 -4.34 -20.34
N ILE A 214 24.28 -4.85 -19.32
CA ILE A 214 25.66 -4.49 -18.98
C ILE A 214 26.51 -5.75 -18.96
N PRO A 215 27.78 -5.70 -19.35
CA PRO A 215 28.68 -6.85 -19.31
C PRO A 215 28.77 -7.43 -17.92
N GLY A 216 28.59 -8.76 -17.80
CA GLY A 216 28.65 -9.47 -16.52
C GLY A 216 27.33 -9.55 -15.77
N ALA A 217 26.22 -8.95 -16.25
CA ALA A 217 24.90 -9.05 -15.62
C ALA A 217 24.40 -10.51 -15.47
N GLU A 218 24.88 -11.40 -16.33
CA GLU A 218 24.55 -12.84 -16.36
C GLU A 218 25.34 -13.67 -15.33
N MET A 219 26.37 -13.13 -14.70
CA MET A 219 27.20 -13.87 -13.76
C MET A 219 26.39 -14.35 -12.55
N LYS A 220 26.71 -15.55 -12.04
CA LYS A 220 25.99 -16.18 -10.92
C LYS A 220 25.92 -15.35 -9.64
N HIS A 221 26.92 -14.54 -9.37
CA HIS A 221 27.00 -13.67 -8.19
C HIS A 221 26.35 -12.29 -8.40
N VAL A 222 25.90 -11.97 -9.63
CA VAL A 222 25.19 -10.74 -9.94
C VAL A 222 23.68 -10.99 -9.83
N TRP A 223 23.02 -10.20 -9.01
CA TRP A 223 21.60 -10.32 -8.74
C TRP A 223 20.84 -9.12 -9.33
N SER A 224 19.82 -9.40 -10.11
CA SER A 224 18.87 -8.36 -10.50
C SER A 224 17.92 -8.05 -9.33
N GLY A 225 17.38 -6.86 -9.30
CA GLY A 225 16.38 -6.47 -8.30
C GLY A 225 15.12 -7.36 -8.33
N ASP A 226 14.76 -7.91 -9.50
CA ASP A 226 13.62 -8.83 -9.62
C ASP A 226 13.95 -10.22 -9.07
N GLU A 227 15.14 -10.73 -9.31
CA GLU A 227 15.60 -12.02 -8.76
C GLU A 227 15.66 -11.96 -7.23
N LEU A 228 16.24 -10.88 -6.68
CA LEU A 228 16.31 -10.69 -5.24
C LEU A 228 14.92 -10.58 -4.61
N ARG A 229 14.04 -9.78 -5.21
CA ARG A 229 12.65 -9.66 -4.77
C ARG A 229 11.95 -11.01 -4.75
N ARG A 230 12.01 -11.78 -5.84
CA ARG A 230 11.37 -13.09 -5.96
C ARG A 230 11.93 -14.09 -4.96
N LEU A 231 13.23 -14.06 -4.74
CA LEU A 231 13.88 -14.93 -3.75
C LEU A 231 13.41 -14.61 -2.32
N MET A 232 13.40 -13.32 -1.94
CA MET A 232 12.99 -12.89 -0.60
C MET A 232 11.49 -13.12 -0.35
N THR A 233 10.65 -12.93 -1.36
CA THR A 233 9.19 -13.07 -1.22
C THR A 233 8.69 -14.50 -1.48
N GLY A 234 9.54 -15.41 -1.89
CA GLY A 234 9.17 -16.78 -2.25
C GLY A 234 8.49 -16.92 -3.62
N ASP A 235 8.30 -15.83 -4.37
CA ASP A 235 7.59 -15.85 -5.65
C ASP A 235 8.43 -16.52 -6.74
N ARG A 236 8.15 -17.79 -7.07
CA ARG A 236 8.93 -18.63 -8.01
C ARG A 236 10.42 -18.67 -7.64
N ALA A 237 10.72 -18.65 -6.34
CA ALA A 237 12.09 -18.61 -5.83
C ALA A 237 12.92 -19.84 -6.22
N ASP A 238 12.28 -21.00 -6.40
CA ASP A 238 12.95 -22.25 -6.77
C ASP A 238 13.70 -22.20 -8.11
N GLU A 239 13.16 -21.49 -9.10
CA GLU A 239 13.81 -21.31 -10.41
C GLU A 239 15.12 -20.54 -10.28
N ILE A 240 15.10 -19.45 -9.51
CA ILE A 240 16.26 -18.59 -9.26
C ILE A 240 17.27 -19.31 -8.40
N ALA A 241 16.80 -19.98 -7.35
CA ALA A 241 17.64 -20.75 -6.45
C ALA A 241 18.43 -21.85 -7.19
N LYS A 242 17.80 -22.54 -8.14
CA LYS A 242 18.49 -23.55 -8.96
C LYS A 242 19.68 -23.01 -9.74
N ASN A 243 19.56 -21.78 -10.21
CA ASN A 243 20.58 -21.18 -11.09
C ASN A 243 21.70 -20.45 -10.32
N LYS A 244 21.38 -19.86 -9.16
CA LYS A 244 22.30 -18.95 -8.46
C LYS A 244 22.75 -19.40 -7.08
N LEU A 245 22.02 -20.33 -6.42
CA LEU A 245 22.34 -20.78 -5.07
C LEU A 245 22.99 -22.16 -5.03
N SER A 246 23.89 -22.37 -4.08
CA SER A 246 24.44 -23.69 -3.75
C SER A 246 23.37 -24.61 -3.14
N LEU A 247 23.64 -25.92 -3.10
CA LEU A 247 22.69 -26.89 -2.55
C LEU A 247 22.36 -26.60 -1.08
N THR A 248 23.36 -26.24 -0.27
CA THR A 248 23.20 -25.88 1.14
C THR A 248 22.31 -24.63 1.30
N GLN A 249 22.56 -23.58 0.52
CA GLN A 249 21.74 -22.37 0.53
C GLN A 249 20.28 -22.64 0.13
N ARG A 250 20.06 -23.51 -0.86
CA ARG A 250 18.69 -23.92 -1.27
C ARG A 250 17.96 -24.64 -0.14
N THR A 251 18.64 -25.51 0.59
CA THR A 251 18.06 -26.24 1.71
C THR A 251 17.69 -25.28 2.86
N MET A 252 18.55 -24.33 3.18
CA MET A 252 18.28 -23.30 4.18
C MET A 252 17.09 -22.40 3.78
N MET A 253 17.03 -21.99 2.52
CA MET A 253 15.93 -21.20 1.98
C MET A 253 14.59 -21.96 2.06
N LYS A 254 14.57 -23.24 1.67
CA LYS A 254 13.37 -24.09 1.79
C LYS A 254 12.92 -24.23 3.24
N ALA A 255 13.82 -24.44 4.17
CA ALA A 255 13.50 -24.51 5.59
C ALA A 255 12.90 -23.21 6.12
N GLY A 256 13.41 -22.06 5.70
CA GLY A 256 12.87 -20.74 6.01
C GLY A 256 11.48 -20.51 5.40
N SER A 257 11.27 -20.90 4.15
CA SER A 257 9.99 -20.80 3.46
C SER A 257 8.91 -21.69 4.12
N LEU A 258 9.25 -22.92 4.49
CA LEU A 258 8.35 -23.83 5.20
C LEU A 258 7.93 -23.29 6.57
N ARG A 259 8.75 -22.45 7.21
CA ARG A 259 8.41 -21.76 8.46
C ARG A 259 7.62 -20.46 8.26
N GLY A 260 7.22 -20.16 7.02
CA GLY A 260 6.44 -18.96 6.70
C GLY A 260 7.25 -17.66 6.65
N ALA A 261 8.59 -17.72 6.73
CA ALA A 261 9.45 -16.55 6.71
C ALA A 261 9.23 -15.67 5.47
N THR A 262 8.99 -16.25 4.30
CA THR A 262 8.72 -15.54 3.05
C THR A 262 7.36 -14.84 3.01
N ASN A 263 6.45 -15.16 3.93
CA ASN A 263 5.12 -14.56 4.02
C ASN A 263 4.99 -13.51 5.13
N SER A 264 5.99 -13.40 6.00
CA SER A 264 6.03 -12.43 7.09
C SER A 264 7.04 -11.32 6.80
N ARG A 265 6.57 -10.08 6.79
CA ARG A 265 7.46 -8.91 6.65
C ARG A 265 8.44 -8.79 7.81
N GLU A 266 8.03 -9.16 9.02
CA GLU A 266 8.87 -9.12 10.21
C GLU A 266 9.99 -10.15 10.13
N ALA A 267 9.68 -11.39 9.70
CA ALA A 267 10.68 -12.43 9.50
C ALA A 267 11.69 -12.14 8.38
N LEU A 268 11.32 -11.29 7.40
CA LEU A 268 12.21 -10.89 6.30
C LEU A 268 13.09 -9.68 6.64
N LYS A 269 12.81 -8.97 7.73
CA LYS A 269 13.60 -7.81 8.20
C LYS A 269 14.75 -8.20 9.13
N GLY A 270 14.68 -9.35 9.80
CA GLY A 270 15.70 -9.90 10.68
C GLY A 270 16.72 -10.70 9.91
#